data_938936a5faca707a452bffa671eab949
#
_entry.id   938936a5faca707a452bffa671eab949
#
_cell.length_a   1.000
_cell.length_b   1.000
_cell.length_c   1.000
_cell.angle_alpha   90.00
_cell.angle_beta   90.00
_cell.angle_gamma   90.00
#
_symmetry.space_group_name_H-M   'P 1'
#
loop_
_entity.id
_entity.type
_entity.pdbx_description
1 polymer ?
#
loop_
_entity_poly.entity_id
_entity_poly.type
_entity_poly.pdbx_seq_one_letter_code
_entity_poly.pdbx_strand_id
1 'polypeptide(L)'
;MRKKKKSLTEVSALGQYIPMSVHKARRVIDQIRGRSYKETLMILELMPYRACYPIFKLIYSAAANAKHNKGFEKEYLIVWKAEVNKGTTRKKLKPRARGRSYLIKKPTCHITIVLKDISYDEAYETLDNREKYLPSNFRLKSSGAIWDKK
;
A
#
# COMPACT_ATOMS: atom_id res chain seq x y z
N MET A 1 7.78 -14.61 -16.31
CA MET A 1 7.45 -13.86 -15.06
C MET A 1 5.98 -14.07 -14.68
N ARG A 2 5.68 -14.74 -13.57
CA ARG A 2 4.29 -14.89 -13.08
C ARG A 2 3.80 -13.53 -12.60
N LYS A 3 2.83 -12.92 -13.29
CA LYS A 3 2.09 -11.78 -12.76
C LYS A 3 1.38 -12.23 -11.48
N LYS A 4 1.79 -11.70 -10.31
CA LYS A 4 1.04 -11.92 -9.06
C LYS A 4 -0.40 -11.45 -9.29
N LYS A 5 -1.38 -12.35 -9.13
CA LYS A 5 -2.80 -11.97 -9.11
C LYS A 5 -2.95 -10.91 -8.01
N LYS A 6 -3.38 -9.70 -8.37
CA LYS A 6 -3.80 -8.70 -7.39
C LYS A 6 -4.98 -9.27 -6.64
N SER A 7 -4.93 -9.28 -5.32
CA SER A 7 -6.09 -9.68 -4.53
C SER A 7 -7.25 -8.71 -4.81
N LEU A 8 -8.47 -9.23 -4.79
CA LEU A 8 -9.68 -8.44 -5.06
C LEU A 8 -9.84 -7.27 -4.08
N THR A 9 -9.28 -7.39 -2.88
CA THR A 9 -9.40 -6.44 -1.76
C THR A 9 -8.28 -5.39 -1.71
N GLU A 10 -7.25 -5.48 -2.55
CA GLU A 10 -6.10 -4.57 -2.51
C GLU A 10 -6.14 -3.51 -3.61
N VAL A 11 -5.82 -2.28 -3.26
CA VAL A 11 -5.65 -1.15 -4.18
C VAL A 11 -4.31 -0.49 -3.95
N SER A 12 -3.58 -0.19 -5.02
CA SER A 12 -2.23 0.39 -4.92
C SER A 12 -2.13 1.76 -5.57
N ALA A 13 -1.29 2.61 -4.99
CA ALA A 13 -0.81 3.84 -5.60
C ALA A 13 0.72 3.86 -5.61
N LEU A 14 1.29 4.33 -6.71
CA LEU A 14 2.73 4.40 -6.94
C LEU A 14 3.15 5.84 -7.21
N GLY A 15 4.02 6.37 -6.36
CA GLY A 15 4.71 7.65 -6.57
C GLY A 15 6.12 7.42 -7.07
N GLN A 16 6.39 7.87 -8.29
CA GLN A 16 7.70 7.70 -8.92
C GLN A 16 8.53 8.98 -8.84
N TYR A 17 9.85 8.81 -8.80
CA TYR A 17 10.86 9.89 -8.89
C TYR A 17 10.69 11.03 -7.89
N ILE A 18 10.22 10.73 -6.68
CA ILE A 18 10.04 11.72 -5.62
C ILE A 18 11.44 12.22 -5.18
N PRO A 19 11.71 13.55 -5.20
CA PRO A 19 13.03 14.11 -4.93
C PRO A 19 13.37 14.13 -3.45
N MET A 20 13.61 12.95 -2.87
CA MET A 20 14.04 12.77 -1.49
C MET A 20 14.86 11.49 -1.29
N SER A 21 15.55 11.40 -0.15
CA SER A 21 16.30 10.21 0.24
C SER A 21 15.36 9.13 0.74
N VAL A 22 15.63 7.88 0.34
CA VAL A 22 14.91 6.67 0.77
C VAL A 22 14.82 6.57 2.30
N HIS A 23 15.92 6.81 3.02
CA HIS A 23 15.98 6.72 4.49
C HIS A 23 15.05 7.73 5.18
N LYS A 24 14.93 8.95 4.62
CA LYS A 24 14.03 9.97 5.16
C LYS A 24 12.55 9.60 4.94
N ALA A 25 12.23 9.02 3.78
CA ALA A 25 10.87 8.56 3.49
C ALA A 25 10.50 7.32 4.32
N ARG A 26 11.42 6.37 4.51
CA ARG A 26 11.17 5.16 5.32
C ARG A 26 10.82 5.49 6.76
N ARG A 27 11.50 6.46 7.36
CA ARG A 27 11.20 6.90 8.75
C ARG A 27 9.73 7.26 8.94
N VAL A 28 9.10 7.91 7.96
CA VAL A 28 7.68 8.28 8.02
C VAL A 28 6.80 7.08 7.69
N ILE A 29 7.14 6.31 6.67
CA ILE A 29 6.36 5.15 6.22
C ILE A 29 6.28 4.06 7.28
N ASP A 30 7.33 3.85 8.07
CA ASP A 30 7.34 2.86 9.14
C ASP A 30 6.34 3.20 10.26
N GLN A 31 5.96 4.48 10.41
CA GLN A 31 4.96 4.91 11.39
C GLN A 31 3.51 4.67 10.94
N ILE A 32 3.27 4.59 9.64
CA ILE A 32 1.92 4.49 9.07
C ILE A 32 1.55 3.07 8.61
N ARG A 33 2.53 2.17 8.53
CA ARG A 33 2.29 0.80 8.10
C ARG A 33 1.39 0.06 9.10
N GLY A 34 0.35 -0.63 8.62
CA GLY A 34 -0.61 -1.39 9.44
C GLY A 34 -1.68 -0.53 10.13
N ARG A 35 -1.70 0.79 9.91
CA ARG A 35 -2.69 1.69 10.52
C ARG A 35 -3.90 1.91 9.62
N SER A 36 -5.01 2.34 10.22
CA SER A 36 -6.20 2.73 9.48
C SER A 36 -5.96 3.98 8.63
N TYR A 37 -6.75 4.16 7.59
CA TYR A 37 -6.67 5.34 6.73
C TYR A 37 -6.82 6.65 7.51
N LYS A 38 -7.81 6.72 8.44
CA LYS A 38 -8.07 7.91 9.26
C LYS A 38 -6.89 8.25 10.17
N GLU A 39 -6.37 7.28 10.92
CA GLU A 39 -5.18 7.46 11.77
C GLU A 39 -3.95 7.89 10.99
N THR A 40 -3.75 7.30 9.82
CA THR A 40 -2.63 7.63 8.95
C THR A 40 -2.64 9.09 8.52
N LEU A 41 -3.79 9.63 8.17
CA LEU A 41 -3.91 11.05 7.83
C LEU A 41 -3.58 11.95 9.02
N MET A 42 -4.12 11.66 10.20
CA MET A 42 -3.85 12.43 11.43
C MET A 42 -2.34 12.43 11.76
N ILE A 43 -1.69 11.27 11.70
CA ILE A 43 -0.26 11.16 11.96
C ILE A 43 0.56 11.99 10.96
N LEU A 44 0.23 11.92 9.68
CA LEU A 44 0.97 12.64 8.63
C LEU A 44 0.80 14.16 8.70
N GLU A 45 -0.36 14.64 9.18
CA GLU A 45 -0.60 16.07 9.40
C GLU A 45 0.20 16.61 10.60
N LEU A 46 0.32 15.81 11.67
CA LEU A 46 1.03 16.22 12.90
C LEU A 46 2.54 16.13 12.78
N MET A 47 3.09 15.26 11.92
CA MET A 47 4.54 15.07 11.81
C MET A 47 5.21 16.20 11.03
N PRO A 48 6.27 16.85 11.59
CA PRO A 48 6.94 18.01 10.98
C PRO A 48 7.95 17.63 9.88
N TYR A 49 7.78 16.47 9.24
CA TYR A 49 8.71 16.01 8.22
C TYR A 49 8.26 16.38 6.80
N ARG A 50 9.18 16.94 6.00
CA ARG A 50 8.92 17.21 4.58
C ARG A 50 8.43 15.97 3.80
N ALA A 51 8.78 14.77 4.26
CA ALA A 51 8.36 13.52 3.64
C ALA A 51 6.86 13.24 3.78
N CYS A 52 6.20 13.81 4.79
CA CYS A 52 4.77 13.57 5.06
C CYS A 52 3.88 14.05 3.90
N TYR A 53 4.15 15.20 3.34
CA TYR A 53 3.31 15.79 2.28
C TYR A 53 3.20 14.91 1.01
N PRO A 54 4.28 14.44 0.36
CA PRO A 54 4.15 13.55 -0.78
C PRO A 54 3.53 12.20 -0.43
N ILE A 55 3.77 11.67 0.78
CA ILE A 55 3.17 10.42 1.26
C ILE A 55 1.67 10.62 1.47
N PHE A 56 1.26 11.72 2.09
CA PHE A 56 -0.15 12.10 2.27
C PHE A 56 -0.91 12.13 0.93
N LYS A 57 -0.35 12.78 -0.09
CA LYS A 57 -0.95 12.81 -1.43
C LYS A 57 -1.10 11.42 -2.04
N LEU A 58 -0.12 10.54 -1.83
CA LEU A 58 -0.18 9.17 -2.34
C LEU A 58 -1.28 8.35 -1.64
N ILE A 59 -1.42 8.48 -0.34
CA ILE A 59 -2.48 7.80 0.43
C ILE A 59 -3.85 8.30 -0.01
N TYR A 60 -3.99 9.62 -0.17
CA TYR A 60 -5.23 10.21 -0.66
C TYR A 60 -5.58 9.70 -2.07
N SER A 61 -4.60 9.62 -2.96
CA SER A 61 -4.76 9.05 -4.30
C SER A 61 -5.14 7.56 -4.26
N ALA A 62 -4.50 6.78 -3.38
CA ALA A 62 -4.84 5.36 -3.19
C ALA A 62 -6.28 5.17 -2.72
N ALA A 63 -6.73 5.99 -1.76
CA ALA A 63 -8.10 5.94 -1.26
C ALA A 63 -9.13 6.40 -2.31
N ALA A 64 -8.80 7.39 -3.13
CA ALA A 64 -9.63 7.80 -4.25
C ALA A 64 -9.77 6.67 -5.29
N ASN A 65 -8.65 5.99 -5.62
CA ASN A 65 -8.66 4.82 -6.50
C ASN A 65 -9.47 3.66 -5.92
N ALA A 66 -9.43 3.44 -4.60
CA ALA A 66 -10.21 2.42 -3.91
C ALA A 66 -11.72 2.69 -4.05
N LYS A 67 -12.13 3.93 -3.77
CA LYS A 67 -13.53 4.32 -3.89
C LYS A 67 -14.02 4.28 -5.33
N HIS A 68 -13.27 4.84 -6.28
CA HIS A 68 -13.71 4.96 -7.67
C HIS A 68 -13.71 3.62 -8.42
N ASN A 69 -12.64 2.82 -8.26
CA ASN A 69 -12.46 1.61 -9.07
C ASN A 69 -13.13 0.37 -8.45
N LYS A 70 -13.29 0.33 -7.13
CA LYS A 70 -13.77 -0.85 -6.41
C LYS A 70 -14.97 -0.59 -5.50
N GLY A 71 -15.38 0.68 -5.34
CA GLY A 71 -16.50 1.05 -4.48
C GLY A 71 -16.21 0.91 -2.97
N PHE A 72 -14.93 0.78 -2.58
CA PHE A 72 -14.56 0.60 -1.17
C PHE A 72 -14.82 1.86 -0.36
N GLU A 73 -15.32 1.69 0.85
CA GLU A 73 -15.49 2.78 1.79
C GLU A 73 -14.17 3.12 2.48
N LYS A 74 -13.89 4.41 2.64
CA LYS A 74 -12.64 4.89 3.23
C LYS A 74 -12.47 4.48 4.71
N GLU A 75 -13.57 4.17 5.39
CA GLU A 75 -13.58 3.82 6.81
C GLU A 75 -12.94 2.47 7.09
N TYR A 76 -13.10 1.52 6.18
CA TYR A 76 -12.57 0.16 6.29
C TYR A 76 -11.18 -0.01 5.66
N LEU A 77 -10.58 1.06 5.14
CA LEU A 77 -9.26 0.99 4.52
C LEU A 77 -8.14 1.00 5.55
N ILE A 78 -7.20 0.06 5.41
CA ILE A 78 -5.94 0.01 6.15
C ILE A 78 -4.75 0.12 5.20
N VAL A 79 -3.63 0.64 5.71
CA VAL A 79 -2.35 0.64 5.01
C VAL A 79 -1.70 -0.74 5.16
N TRP A 80 -2.05 -1.65 4.25
CA TRP A 80 -1.55 -3.02 4.28
C TRP A 80 -0.05 -3.09 4.01
N LYS A 81 0.39 -2.43 2.94
CA LYS A 81 1.77 -2.48 2.49
C LYS A 81 2.25 -1.10 2.09
N ALA A 82 3.40 -0.71 2.60
CA ALA A 82 4.04 0.55 2.24
C ALA A 82 5.54 0.32 2.05
N GLU A 83 6.04 0.58 0.84
CA GLU A 83 7.40 0.32 0.42
C GLU A 83 8.06 1.58 -0.13
N VAL A 84 9.36 1.74 0.18
CA VAL A 84 10.19 2.80 -0.41
C VAL A 84 11.38 2.17 -1.11
N ASN A 85 11.44 2.35 -2.41
CA ASN A 85 12.50 1.85 -3.26
C ASN A 85 13.42 2.99 -3.72
N LYS A 86 14.70 2.67 -3.92
CA LYS A 86 15.69 3.62 -4.39
C LYS A 86 15.44 3.92 -5.87
N GLY A 87 15.34 5.21 -6.19
CA GLY A 87 15.29 5.71 -7.56
C GLY A 87 16.67 6.11 -8.09
N THR A 88 16.68 6.72 -9.27
CA THR A 88 17.86 7.25 -9.91
C THR A 88 18.43 8.43 -9.09
N THR A 89 19.76 8.54 -9.04
CA THR A 89 20.43 9.64 -8.36
C THR A 89 20.98 10.61 -9.38
N ARG A 90 20.53 11.87 -9.34
CA ARG A 90 21.13 12.94 -10.16
C ARG A 90 22.47 13.37 -9.55
N LYS A 91 23.50 13.41 -10.40
CA LYS A 91 24.84 13.88 -10.03
C LYS A 91 25.01 15.31 -10.53
N LYS A 92 25.43 16.24 -9.65
CA LYS A 92 25.83 17.60 -10.01
C LYS A 92 27.28 17.79 -9.62
N LEU A 93 28.02 18.56 -10.41
CA LEU A 93 29.40 18.94 -10.10
C LEU A 93 29.39 20.24 -9.28
N LYS A 94 30.20 20.27 -8.22
CA LYS A 94 30.51 21.46 -7.45
C LYS A 94 31.98 21.80 -7.70
N PRO A 95 32.30 22.92 -8.38
CA PRO A 95 33.68 23.32 -8.61
C PRO A 95 34.37 23.70 -7.30
N ARG A 96 35.67 23.43 -7.23
CA ARG A 96 36.56 23.73 -6.11
C ARG A 96 37.84 24.37 -6.62
N ALA A 97 38.69 24.80 -5.71
CA ALA A 97 39.99 25.39 -6.03
C ALA A 97 40.89 24.44 -6.84
N ARG A 98 41.80 24.97 -7.63
CA ARG A 98 42.79 24.24 -8.45
C ARG A 98 42.16 23.27 -9.46
N GLY A 99 41.05 23.65 -10.10
CA GLY A 99 40.38 22.82 -11.13
C GLY A 99 39.73 21.54 -10.61
N ARG A 100 39.66 21.33 -9.30
CA ARG A 100 38.97 20.13 -8.71
C ARG A 100 37.47 20.32 -8.70
N SER A 101 36.75 19.21 -8.68
CA SER A 101 35.28 19.19 -8.55
C SER A 101 34.84 18.06 -7.62
N TYR A 102 33.72 18.27 -6.93
CA TYR A 102 33.05 17.27 -6.12
C TYR A 102 31.66 16.97 -6.64
N LEU A 103 31.25 15.71 -6.51
CA LEU A 103 29.93 15.27 -6.91
C LEU A 103 28.90 15.52 -5.80
N ILE A 104 27.87 16.31 -6.11
CA ILE A 104 26.66 16.43 -5.27
C ILE A 104 25.65 15.42 -5.77
N LYS A 105 25.30 14.46 -4.94
CA LYS A 105 24.28 13.44 -5.22
C LYS A 105 22.91 13.94 -4.78
N LYS A 106 21.94 14.05 -5.71
CA LYS A 106 20.54 14.33 -5.40
C LYS A 106 19.73 13.03 -5.60
N PRO A 107 19.42 12.30 -4.50
CA PRO A 107 18.70 11.02 -4.58
C PRO A 107 17.24 11.25 -4.91
N THR A 108 16.63 10.27 -5.58
CA THR A 108 15.18 10.12 -5.72
C THR A 108 14.74 8.79 -5.14
N CYS A 109 13.45 8.66 -4.82
CA CYS A 109 12.85 7.42 -4.37
C CYS A 109 11.52 7.15 -5.09
N HIS A 110 11.11 5.90 -5.05
CA HIS A 110 9.80 5.43 -5.48
C HIS A 110 9.06 4.93 -4.26
N ILE A 111 7.81 5.37 -4.09
CA ILE A 111 6.97 4.98 -2.95
C ILE A 111 5.78 4.21 -3.49
N THR A 112 5.57 3.00 -2.97
CA THR A 112 4.41 2.17 -3.28
C THR A 112 3.58 2.01 -2.03
N ILE A 113 2.29 2.35 -2.10
CA ILE A 113 1.34 2.18 -1.00
C ILE A 113 0.24 1.25 -1.49
N VAL A 114 -0.09 0.25 -0.69
CA VAL A 114 -1.19 -0.67 -0.91
C VAL A 114 -2.16 -0.54 0.23
N LEU A 115 -3.38 -0.15 -0.09
CA LEU A 115 -4.50 -0.16 0.84
C LEU A 115 -5.29 -1.46 0.68
N LYS A 116 -5.78 -1.99 1.78
CA LYS A 116 -6.64 -3.17 1.82
C LYS A 116 -7.93 -2.82 2.55
N ASP A 117 -9.04 -3.34 2.05
CA ASP A 117 -10.33 -3.26 2.71
C ASP A 117 -10.50 -4.43 3.67
N ILE A 118 -10.80 -4.14 4.95
CA ILE A 118 -10.97 -5.14 6.01
C ILE A 118 -12.39 -5.71 5.99
N SER A 119 -13.38 -4.96 5.50
CA SER A 119 -14.79 -5.40 5.54
C SER A 119 -15.00 -6.77 4.89
N TYR A 120 -14.21 -7.08 3.88
CA TYR A 120 -14.23 -8.38 3.21
C TYR A 120 -13.59 -9.50 4.03
N ASP A 121 -12.52 -9.21 4.79
CA ASP A 121 -11.85 -10.22 5.62
C ASP A 121 -12.74 -10.62 6.80
N GLU A 122 -13.37 -9.66 7.47
CA GLU A 122 -14.32 -9.92 8.55
C GLU A 122 -15.54 -10.70 8.06
N ALA A 123 -16.02 -10.39 6.86
CA ALA A 123 -17.11 -11.14 6.24
C ALA A 123 -16.71 -12.60 5.95
N TYR A 124 -15.49 -12.85 5.50
CA TYR A 124 -14.97 -14.21 5.29
C TYR A 124 -14.78 -14.98 6.59
N GLU A 125 -14.24 -14.36 7.63
CA GLU A 125 -14.07 -14.98 8.94
C GLU A 125 -15.43 -15.34 9.58
N THR A 126 -16.42 -14.46 9.43
CA THR A 126 -17.78 -14.76 9.94
C THR A 126 -18.47 -15.89 9.16
N LEU A 127 -18.24 -15.99 7.85
CA LEU A 127 -18.76 -17.09 7.02
C LEU A 127 -18.04 -18.41 7.35
N ASP A 128 -16.72 -18.41 7.48
CA ASP A 128 -15.94 -19.61 7.84
C ASP A 128 -16.31 -20.12 9.24
N ASN A 129 -16.52 -19.21 10.19
CA ASN A 129 -17.03 -19.54 11.51
C ASN A 129 -18.45 -20.08 11.47
N ARG A 130 -19.35 -19.54 10.63
CA ARG A 130 -20.70 -20.09 10.44
C ARG A 130 -20.67 -21.51 9.88
N GLU A 131 -19.81 -21.79 8.90
CA GLU A 131 -19.69 -23.13 8.33
C GLU A 131 -19.15 -24.16 9.35
N LYS A 132 -18.31 -23.74 10.28
CA LYS A 132 -17.81 -24.60 11.39
C LYS A 132 -18.92 -25.02 12.37
N TYR A 133 -19.92 -24.15 12.57
CA TYR A 133 -21.03 -24.42 13.50
C TYR A 133 -22.27 -25.01 12.83
N LEU A 134 -22.30 -25.18 11.50
CA LEU A 134 -23.37 -25.87 10.82
C LEU A 134 -23.28 -27.39 11.07
N PRO A 135 -24.37 -28.04 11.49
CA PRO A 135 -24.40 -29.48 11.62
C PRO A 135 -24.05 -30.16 10.30
N SER A 136 -23.37 -31.31 10.38
CA SER A 136 -22.76 -32.01 9.22
C SER A 136 -23.71 -32.32 8.06
N ASN A 137 -25.01 -32.37 8.33
CA ASN A 137 -26.09 -32.57 7.34
C ASN A 137 -26.43 -31.29 6.55
N PHE A 138 -26.02 -30.11 7.03
CA PHE A 138 -26.21 -28.82 6.35
C PHE A 138 -24.95 -28.30 5.64
N ARG A 139 -23.82 -28.98 5.77
CA ARG A 139 -22.65 -28.67 4.95
C ARG A 139 -23.01 -28.90 3.49
N LEU A 140 -23.21 -27.84 2.75
CA LEU A 140 -23.20 -27.90 1.29
C LEU A 140 -21.85 -28.50 0.88
N LYS A 141 -21.91 -29.74 0.38
CA LYS A 141 -20.74 -30.35 -0.26
C LYS A 141 -20.36 -29.45 -1.44
N SER A 142 -19.46 -28.52 -1.19
CA SER A 142 -18.79 -27.78 -2.25
C SER A 142 -17.87 -28.76 -2.94
N SER A 143 -18.36 -29.39 -3.93
CA SER A 143 -17.63 -30.16 -4.95
C SER A 143 -18.27 -31.48 -5.21
N GLY A 144 -18.63 -31.64 -6.34
CA GLY A 144 -19.16 -32.87 -6.91
C GLY A 144 -20.12 -32.46 -7.99
N ALA A 145 -19.60 -32.31 -9.16
CA ALA A 145 -20.38 -32.12 -10.34
C ALA A 145 -21.55 -33.13 -10.33
N ILE A 146 -22.74 -32.58 -10.30
CA ILE A 146 -24.00 -33.35 -10.42
C ILE A 146 -24.11 -34.05 -11.82
N TRP A 147 -23.03 -33.98 -12.61
CA TRP A 147 -23.06 -34.44 -14.01
C TRP A 147 -22.37 -35.77 -14.28
N ASP A 148 -21.75 -36.41 -13.27
CA ASP A 148 -21.15 -37.75 -13.43
C ASP A 148 -22.05 -38.86 -12.86
N LYS A 149 -23.28 -38.99 -13.39
CA LYS A 149 -24.06 -40.22 -13.31
C LYS A 149 -24.69 -40.48 -14.66
N LYS A 150 -23.93 -41.09 -15.53
CA LYS A 150 -24.43 -42.06 -16.52
C LYS A 150 -23.34 -43.10 -16.75
#